data_b3560797752b18f48e386ee69784ec5e
#
_entry.id   b3560797752b18f48e386ee69784ec5e
#
_cell.length_a   1.000
_cell.length_b   1.000
_cell.length_c   1.000
_cell.angle_alpha   90.00
_cell.angle_beta   90.00
_cell.angle_gamma   90.00
#
_symmetry.space_group_name_H-M   'P 1'
#
loop_
_entity.id
_entity.type
_entity.pdbx_description
1 polymer ?
#
loop_
_entity_poly.entity_id
_entity_poly.type
_entity_poly.pdbx_seq_one_letter_code
_entity_poly.pdbx_strand_id
1 'polypeptide(L)'
;SRWINPPYGGFFIMDISKLKYNKLPGLTSAFEPVIYDCPYQDKIADPLLQWIYDRANVRVNGGALKTKFYTGNDRDTPEHTILIDWIESLVVEAVQGMSRWTNSAYNESPDSSKKFKLADYWGMYYDQGGGAVLHNHWPYPISFGYYLKTPEGSSPLIIDGESIQVTEGRLILFAGHQSHEVPECEISGRCMIAGNISYKGVTDW
;
A
#
# COMPACT_ATOMS: atom_id res chain seq x y z
N SER A 1 14.20 31.04 -1.04
CA SER A 1 13.09 32.01 -1.21
C SER A 1 12.76 32.15 -2.67
N ARG A 2 11.58 31.74 -3.08
CA ARG A 2 11.05 32.00 -4.43
C ARG A 2 10.04 33.13 -4.35
N TRP A 3 10.19 34.11 -5.18
CA TRP A 3 9.27 35.24 -5.33
C TRP A 3 8.15 34.84 -6.30
N ILE A 4 6.92 34.99 -5.88
CA ILE A 4 5.74 34.85 -6.76
C ILE A 4 5.11 36.24 -6.81
N ASN A 5 5.06 36.85 -7.99
CA ASN A 5 4.37 38.13 -8.23
C ASN A 5 2.87 37.84 -8.49
N PRO A 6 1.97 38.22 -7.61
CA PRO A 6 0.54 38.24 -7.94
C PRO A 6 0.22 39.47 -8.81
N PRO A 7 -0.81 39.39 -9.65
CA PRO A 7 -1.15 40.43 -10.64
C PRO A 7 -1.65 41.77 -10.03
N TYR A 8 -1.64 41.91 -8.71
CA TYR A 8 -2.11 43.11 -8.01
C TYR A 8 -1.14 43.56 -6.88
N GLY A 9 0.13 43.75 -7.18
CA GLY A 9 1.00 44.69 -6.47
C GLY A 9 1.29 44.42 -4.97
N GLY A 10 1.13 43.23 -4.43
CA GLY A 10 1.51 42.88 -3.06
C GLY A 10 2.52 41.76 -3.03
N PHE A 11 3.64 41.94 -2.31
CA PHE A 11 4.60 40.85 -2.09
C PHE A 11 4.21 40.06 -0.83
N PHE A 12 3.85 38.77 -0.98
CA PHE A 12 3.74 37.87 0.15
C PHE A 12 5.00 37.00 0.22
N ILE A 13 5.76 37.15 1.29
CA ILE A 13 6.81 36.19 1.63
C ILE A 13 6.14 35.06 2.38
N MET A 14 5.92 33.93 1.69
CA MET A 14 5.46 32.72 2.34
C MET A 14 6.69 31.95 2.83
N ASP A 15 6.85 31.85 4.13
CA ASP A 15 7.86 31.03 4.76
C ASP A 15 7.41 29.56 4.68
N ILE A 16 7.89 28.86 3.63
CA ILE A 16 7.57 27.45 3.38
C ILE A 16 8.11 26.52 4.47
N SER A 17 9.03 26.96 5.34
CA SER A 17 9.49 26.17 6.48
C SER A 17 8.42 26.04 7.58
N LYS A 18 7.39 26.90 7.54
CA LYS A 18 6.25 26.89 8.46
C LYS A 18 5.01 26.20 7.90
N LEU A 19 5.04 25.75 6.65
CA LEU A 19 4.04 24.80 6.16
C LEU A 19 4.29 23.43 6.82
N LYS A 20 4.01 23.36 8.12
CA LYS A 20 3.60 22.08 8.68
C LYS A 20 2.35 21.69 7.90
N TYR A 21 2.33 20.50 7.36
CA TYR A 21 1.11 19.83 6.93
C TYR A 21 0.22 19.65 8.17
N ASN A 22 -0.33 20.76 8.65
CA ASN A 22 -1.43 20.67 9.59
C ASN A 22 -2.60 20.21 8.72
N LYS A 23 -3.07 18.98 8.91
CA LYS A 23 -4.40 18.58 8.48
C LYS A 23 -5.32 19.76 8.74
N LEU A 24 -5.83 20.39 7.69
CA LEU A 24 -6.87 21.38 7.87
C LEU A 24 -8.03 20.62 8.52
N PRO A 25 -8.54 21.04 9.68
CA PRO A 25 -9.63 20.38 10.34
C PRO A 25 -10.79 20.23 9.36
N GLY A 26 -11.19 18.99 9.05
CA GLY A 26 -12.28 18.69 8.11
C GLY A 26 -11.87 18.34 6.67
N LEU A 27 -10.58 18.45 6.27
CA LEU A 27 -10.10 17.82 5.06
C LEU A 27 -9.61 16.40 5.40
N THR A 28 -10.52 15.46 5.35
CA THR A 28 -10.15 14.03 5.24
C THR A 28 -9.41 13.83 3.93
N SER A 29 -8.43 12.92 3.91
CA SER A 29 -7.77 12.49 2.67
C SER A 29 -8.83 12.28 1.57
N ALA A 30 -8.57 12.77 0.36
CA ALA A 30 -9.47 12.54 -0.79
C ALA A 30 -9.53 11.05 -1.18
N PHE A 31 -8.65 10.23 -0.59
CA PHE A 31 -8.55 8.80 -0.82
C PHE A 31 -8.62 8.07 0.52
N GLU A 32 -9.55 7.15 0.63
CA GLU A 32 -9.68 6.27 1.79
C GLU A 32 -9.20 4.87 1.43
N PRO A 33 -8.38 4.23 2.27
CA PRO A 33 -8.01 2.83 2.08
C PRO A 33 -9.26 1.94 2.07
N VAL A 34 -9.26 0.95 1.19
CA VAL A 34 -10.33 -0.06 1.10
C VAL A 34 -9.83 -1.37 1.67
N ILE A 35 -10.66 -2.02 2.47
CA ILE A 35 -10.30 -3.20 3.26
C ILE A 35 -11.16 -4.37 2.82
N TYR A 36 -10.51 -5.53 2.59
CA TYR A 36 -11.15 -6.79 2.28
C TYR A 36 -10.61 -7.91 3.17
N ASP A 37 -11.44 -8.84 3.56
CA ASP A 37 -11.02 -10.08 4.21
C ASP A 37 -10.91 -11.21 3.18
N CYS A 38 -9.78 -11.90 3.15
CA CYS A 38 -9.48 -12.91 2.16
C CYS A 38 -10.24 -14.22 2.43
N PRO A 39 -11.07 -14.68 1.49
CA PRO A 39 -11.79 -15.93 1.67
C PRO A 39 -10.90 -17.17 1.52
N TYR A 40 -9.63 -17.00 1.15
CA TYR A 40 -8.67 -18.08 0.92
C TYR A 40 -7.57 -18.15 1.97
N GLN A 41 -7.65 -17.36 3.06
CA GLN A 41 -6.60 -17.24 4.09
C GLN A 41 -6.13 -18.61 4.58
N ASP A 42 -7.06 -19.49 4.98
CA ASP A 42 -6.75 -20.82 5.51
C ASP A 42 -5.98 -21.71 4.50
N LYS A 43 -6.15 -21.45 3.23
CA LYS A 43 -5.51 -22.21 2.16
C LYS A 43 -4.13 -21.72 1.79
N ILE A 44 -3.90 -20.38 1.88
CA ILE A 44 -2.70 -19.76 1.32
C ILE A 44 -1.71 -19.29 2.38
N ALA A 45 -2.13 -19.13 3.64
CA ALA A 45 -1.31 -18.47 4.67
C ALA A 45 -0.01 -19.22 4.96
N ASP A 46 -0.08 -20.49 5.33
CA ASP A 46 1.11 -21.24 5.75
C ASP A 46 2.18 -21.36 4.65
N PRO A 47 1.85 -21.71 3.39
CA PRO A 47 2.84 -21.74 2.32
C PRO A 47 3.47 -20.36 2.05
N LEU A 48 2.67 -19.28 2.07
CA LEU A 48 3.18 -17.93 1.85
C LEU A 48 4.02 -17.42 3.03
N LEU A 49 3.68 -17.78 4.28
CA LEU A 49 4.52 -17.51 5.45
C LEU A 49 5.87 -18.20 5.32
N GLN A 50 5.89 -19.50 4.97
CA GLN A 50 7.13 -20.23 4.76
C GLN A 50 7.97 -19.61 3.65
N TRP A 51 7.33 -19.19 2.55
CA TRP A 51 7.99 -18.49 1.47
C TRP A 51 8.67 -17.19 1.93
N ILE A 52 8.03 -16.41 2.83
CA ILE A 52 8.63 -15.20 3.43
C ILE A 52 9.82 -15.57 4.31
N TYR A 53 9.66 -16.54 5.22
CA TYR A 53 10.72 -16.95 6.15
C TYR A 53 11.98 -17.43 5.43
N ASP A 54 11.83 -18.12 4.31
CA ASP A 54 12.94 -18.63 3.53
C ASP A 54 13.68 -17.53 2.75
N ARG A 55 13.03 -16.40 2.46
CA ARG A 55 13.52 -15.41 1.47
C ARG A 55 13.68 -13.99 1.98
N ALA A 56 13.08 -13.62 3.12
CA ALA A 56 13.20 -12.28 3.69
C ALA A 56 14.57 -12.10 4.36
N ASN A 57 15.53 -11.61 3.59
CA ASN A 57 16.92 -11.45 4.03
C ASN A 57 17.50 -10.05 3.74
N VAL A 58 16.71 -9.15 3.17
CA VAL A 58 17.12 -7.76 2.89
C VAL A 58 16.50 -6.85 3.94
N ARG A 59 17.33 -6.18 4.74
CA ARG A 59 16.86 -5.23 5.74
C ARG A 59 16.50 -3.91 5.07
N VAL A 60 15.30 -3.39 5.35
CA VAL A 60 14.81 -2.10 4.85
C VAL A 60 15.09 -0.98 5.84
N ASN A 61 14.93 0.27 5.40
CA ASN A 61 14.89 1.43 6.30
C ASN A 61 13.72 1.28 7.27
N GLY A 62 14.02 1.39 8.57
CA GLY A 62 13.07 1.06 9.64
C GLY A 62 13.27 -0.33 10.23
N GLY A 63 14.16 -1.15 9.68
CA GLY A 63 14.66 -2.38 10.32
C GLY A 63 13.94 -3.67 9.95
N ALA A 64 12.76 -3.66 9.34
CA ALA A 64 12.09 -4.87 8.88
C ALA A 64 12.91 -5.62 7.80
N LEU A 65 12.66 -6.91 7.64
CA LEU A 65 13.25 -7.75 6.59
C LEU A 65 12.28 -7.90 5.42
N LYS A 66 12.80 -7.90 4.19
CA LYS A 66 12.01 -8.18 3.00
C LYS A 66 12.65 -9.22 2.09
N THR A 67 11.85 -9.83 1.24
CA THR A 67 12.32 -10.60 0.09
C THR A 67 12.85 -9.66 -1.00
N LYS A 68 13.42 -10.19 -2.08
CA LYS A 68 13.55 -9.42 -3.32
C LYS A 68 12.16 -9.00 -3.83
N PHE A 69 12.15 -8.09 -4.79
CA PHE A 69 10.94 -7.80 -5.55
C PHE A 69 10.67 -8.90 -6.58
N TYR A 70 9.39 -9.23 -6.75
CA TYR A 70 8.87 -10.14 -7.75
C TYR A 70 7.94 -9.35 -8.66
N THR A 71 7.93 -9.63 -9.95
CA THR A 71 6.99 -9.03 -10.88
C THR A 71 5.61 -9.67 -10.73
N GLY A 72 4.55 -8.99 -11.16
CA GLY A 72 3.20 -9.57 -11.15
C GLY A 72 3.04 -10.84 -12.00
N ASN A 73 4.02 -11.17 -12.83
CA ASN A 73 4.06 -12.41 -13.60
C ASN A 73 4.77 -13.57 -12.88
N ASP A 74 5.54 -13.27 -11.83
CA ASP A 74 6.23 -14.28 -11.03
C ASP A 74 5.24 -14.97 -10.09
N ARG A 75 4.92 -16.21 -10.37
CA ARG A 75 4.00 -17.05 -9.61
C ARG A 75 4.79 -18.21 -9.01
N ASP A 76 5.62 -17.92 -8.00
CA ASP A 76 6.54 -18.90 -7.39
C ASP A 76 5.81 -20.15 -6.87
N THR A 77 4.58 -19.99 -6.40
CA THR A 77 3.75 -21.08 -5.91
C THR A 77 2.29 -20.92 -6.35
N PRO A 78 1.47 -21.98 -6.31
CA PRO A 78 0.03 -21.89 -6.56
C PRO A 78 -0.69 -20.89 -5.67
N GLU A 79 -0.22 -20.71 -4.43
CA GLU A 79 -0.81 -19.79 -3.46
C GLU A 79 -0.59 -18.33 -3.85
N HIS A 80 0.54 -17.99 -4.48
CA HIS A 80 0.74 -16.67 -5.09
C HIS A 80 -0.28 -16.43 -6.20
N THR A 81 -0.56 -17.43 -7.04
CA THR A 81 -1.57 -17.30 -8.08
C THR A 81 -2.95 -17.00 -7.49
N ILE A 82 -3.35 -17.75 -6.46
CA ILE A 82 -4.64 -17.55 -5.78
C ILE A 82 -4.72 -16.13 -5.19
N LEU A 83 -3.68 -15.70 -4.47
CA LEU A 83 -3.64 -14.37 -3.85
C LEU A 83 -3.69 -13.25 -4.90
N ILE A 84 -2.85 -13.34 -5.92
CA ILE A 84 -2.72 -12.27 -6.92
C ILE A 84 -3.99 -12.17 -7.77
N ASP A 85 -4.54 -13.29 -8.23
CA ASP A 85 -5.78 -13.29 -9.03
C ASP A 85 -6.96 -12.73 -8.21
N TRP A 86 -7.02 -13.04 -6.91
CA TRP A 86 -8.01 -12.45 -6.02
C TRP A 86 -7.83 -10.94 -5.86
N ILE A 87 -6.60 -10.46 -5.59
CA ILE A 87 -6.31 -9.03 -5.50
C ILE A 87 -6.69 -8.32 -6.80
N GLU A 88 -6.25 -8.83 -7.95
CA GLU A 88 -6.56 -8.22 -9.25
C GLU A 88 -8.07 -8.16 -9.53
N SER A 89 -8.85 -9.12 -9.05
CA SER A 89 -10.30 -9.13 -9.20
C SER A 89 -11.02 -8.01 -8.43
N LEU A 90 -10.40 -7.50 -7.35
CA LEU A 90 -10.96 -6.47 -6.46
C LEU A 90 -10.60 -5.04 -6.89
N VAL A 91 -9.56 -4.87 -7.72
CA VAL A 91 -8.96 -3.55 -7.96
C VAL A 91 -9.95 -2.52 -8.48
N VAL A 92 -10.85 -2.91 -9.39
CA VAL A 92 -11.81 -1.98 -9.98
C VAL A 92 -12.79 -1.44 -8.95
N GLU A 93 -13.33 -2.34 -8.11
CA GLU A 93 -14.21 -1.97 -6.99
C GLU A 93 -13.45 -1.12 -5.97
N ALA A 94 -12.22 -1.51 -5.64
CA ALA A 94 -11.36 -0.76 -4.72
C ALA A 94 -11.11 0.67 -5.19
N VAL A 95 -10.79 0.89 -6.47
CA VAL A 95 -10.60 2.24 -7.03
C VAL A 95 -11.84 3.10 -6.89
N GLN A 96 -13.02 2.51 -7.11
CA GLN A 96 -14.29 3.21 -6.91
C GLN A 96 -14.53 3.58 -5.44
N GLY A 97 -14.14 2.70 -4.51
CA GLY A 97 -14.27 2.93 -3.07
C GLY A 97 -13.25 3.93 -2.50
N MET A 98 -12.02 3.98 -3.06
CA MET A 98 -10.98 4.87 -2.58
C MET A 98 -11.24 6.35 -2.82
N SER A 99 -11.96 6.70 -3.88
CA SER A 99 -12.20 8.08 -4.26
C SER A 99 -13.62 8.51 -3.91
N ARG A 100 -13.75 9.46 -3.01
CA ARG A 100 -15.04 10.17 -2.79
C ARG A 100 -15.48 10.99 -4.00
N TRP A 101 -14.56 11.25 -4.93
CA TRP A 101 -14.78 11.95 -6.17
C TRP A 101 -14.86 10.95 -7.32
N THR A 102 -15.75 9.95 -7.20
CA THR A 102 -15.96 8.99 -8.28
C THR A 102 -16.34 9.74 -9.55
N ASN A 103 -15.37 9.89 -10.41
CA ASN A 103 -15.65 10.34 -11.75
C ASN A 103 -16.26 9.16 -12.50
N SER A 104 -17.47 9.33 -12.99
CA SER A 104 -18.22 8.37 -13.79
C SER A 104 -17.42 7.77 -14.97
N ALA A 105 -16.35 8.42 -15.39
CA ALA A 105 -15.45 7.93 -16.44
C ALA A 105 -14.82 6.55 -16.16
N TYR A 106 -14.69 6.14 -14.90
CA TYR A 106 -14.24 4.79 -14.55
C TYR A 106 -15.37 3.76 -14.55
N ASN A 107 -16.63 4.20 -14.39
CA ASN A 107 -17.78 3.33 -14.31
C ASN A 107 -18.34 2.90 -15.68
N GLU A 108 -17.93 3.57 -16.75
CA GLU A 108 -18.55 3.40 -18.07
C GLU A 108 -17.83 2.41 -18.99
N SER A 109 -16.67 1.85 -18.58
CA SER A 109 -15.97 0.87 -19.40
C SER A 109 -16.29 -0.55 -18.97
N PRO A 110 -16.97 -1.35 -19.80
CA PRO A 110 -17.24 -2.76 -19.53
C PRO A 110 -15.97 -3.61 -19.30
N ASP A 111 -14.80 -3.07 -19.58
CA ASP A 111 -13.51 -3.74 -19.59
C ASP A 111 -12.52 -3.15 -18.54
N SER A 112 -13.05 -2.45 -17.53
CA SER A 112 -12.22 -1.80 -16.51
C SER A 112 -11.33 -2.79 -15.72
N SER A 113 -11.80 -4.02 -15.49
CA SER A 113 -11.03 -5.09 -14.85
C SER A 113 -9.74 -5.46 -15.62
N LYS A 114 -9.70 -5.20 -16.92
CA LYS A 114 -8.52 -5.47 -17.74
C LYS A 114 -7.50 -4.34 -17.77
N LYS A 115 -7.80 -3.21 -17.11
CA LYS A 115 -6.92 -2.03 -17.12
C LYS A 115 -5.83 -2.08 -16.06
N PHE A 116 -5.98 -2.90 -15.03
CA PHE A 116 -5.05 -3.03 -13.93
C PHE A 116 -4.38 -4.39 -13.91
N LYS A 117 -3.14 -4.41 -13.47
CA LYS A 117 -2.38 -5.63 -13.16
C LYS A 117 -1.45 -5.41 -11.99
N LEU A 118 -1.10 -6.46 -11.30
CA LEU A 118 -0.02 -6.42 -10.33
C LEU A 118 1.29 -6.08 -11.06
N ALA A 119 1.97 -5.02 -10.63
CA ALA A 119 3.25 -4.61 -11.18
C ALA A 119 4.38 -5.39 -10.49
N ASP A 120 4.44 -5.27 -9.19
CA ASP A 120 5.42 -5.95 -8.35
C ASP A 120 4.86 -6.27 -6.95
N TYR A 121 5.51 -7.22 -6.27
CA TYR A 121 5.21 -7.56 -4.89
C TYR A 121 6.45 -8.10 -4.17
N TRP A 122 6.41 -8.09 -2.84
CA TRP A 122 7.44 -8.64 -1.96
C TRP A 122 6.86 -9.06 -0.63
N GLY A 123 7.49 -10.04 0.01
CA GLY A 123 7.17 -10.44 1.38
C GLY A 123 7.91 -9.57 2.39
N MET A 124 7.28 -9.28 3.52
CA MET A 124 7.83 -8.54 4.65
C MET A 124 7.74 -9.36 5.92
N TYR A 125 8.81 -9.34 6.70
CA TYR A 125 8.90 -9.88 8.06
C TYR A 125 9.35 -8.77 9.01
N TYR A 126 8.62 -8.58 10.08
CA TYR A 126 8.93 -7.62 11.13
C TYR A 126 9.35 -8.36 12.38
N ASP A 127 10.62 -8.24 12.75
CA ASP A 127 11.15 -8.62 14.05
C ASP A 127 10.92 -7.50 15.08
N GLN A 128 11.22 -7.76 16.33
CA GLN A 128 11.17 -6.74 17.38
C GLN A 128 12.12 -5.58 17.02
N GLY A 129 11.65 -4.35 17.13
CA GLY A 129 12.35 -3.14 16.70
C GLY A 129 12.29 -2.89 15.19
N GLY A 130 11.74 -3.83 14.41
CA GLY A 130 11.55 -3.64 12.98
C GLY A 130 10.32 -2.80 12.64
N GLY A 131 10.44 -1.89 11.69
CA GLY A 131 9.37 -1.04 11.18
C GLY A 131 9.58 -0.73 9.71
N ALA A 132 8.82 0.21 9.19
CA ALA A 132 9.02 0.81 7.87
C ALA A 132 8.86 2.32 7.99
N VAL A 133 9.88 3.09 7.60
CA VAL A 133 9.84 4.55 7.66
C VAL A 133 8.81 5.13 6.72
N LEU A 134 8.34 6.34 7.01
CA LEU A 134 7.37 7.06 6.19
C LEU A 134 7.85 7.15 4.73
N HIS A 135 7.04 6.65 3.81
CA HIS A 135 7.29 6.64 2.36
C HIS A 135 5.99 6.54 1.57
N ASN A 136 6.08 6.59 0.24
CA ASN A 136 4.98 6.30 -0.68
C ASN A 136 5.51 5.53 -1.89
N HIS A 137 4.60 5.11 -2.75
CA HIS A 137 4.91 4.29 -3.93
C HIS A 137 4.63 5.01 -5.25
N TRP A 138 4.73 6.35 -5.28
CA TRP A 138 4.64 7.06 -6.55
C TRP A 138 5.65 6.52 -7.56
N PRO A 139 5.32 6.24 -8.85
CA PRO A 139 4.08 6.65 -9.55
C PRO A 139 2.99 5.57 -9.65
N TYR A 140 3.02 4.52 -8.85
CA TYR A 140 1.98 3.51 -8.91
C TYR A 140 0.62 4.09 -8.49
N PRO A 141 -0.48 3.78 -9.21
CA PRO A 141 -1.81 4.26 -8.84
C PRO A 141 -2.32 3.66 -7.54
N ILE A 142 -2.01 2.39 -7.28
CA ILE A 142 -2.49 1.65 -6.11
C ILE A 142 -1.35 0.84 -5.51
N SER A 143 -1.32 0.78 -4.18
CA SER A 143 -0.48 -0.11 -3.39
C SER A 143 -1.34 -0.94 -2.45
N PHE A 144 -0.79 -2.04 -1.96
CA PHE A 144 -1.50 -2.90 -1.02
C PHE A 144 -0.59 -3.54 0.03
N GLY A 145 -1.21 -3.95 1.12
CA GLY A 145 -0.65 -4.85 2.11
C GLY A 145 -1.63 -5.98 2.42
N TYR A 146 -1.19 -7.23 2.26
CA TYR A 146 -1.93 -8.42 2.64
C TYR A 146 -1.28 -9.08 3.84
N TYR A 147 -2.02 -9.25 4.93
CA TYR A 147 -1.49 -9.67 6.22
C TYR A 147 -1.66 -11.17 6.44
N LEU A 148 -0.54 -11.88 6.46
CA LEU A 148 -0.49 -13.33 6.67
C LEU A 148 -0.47 -13.69 8.15
N LYS A 149 0.25 -12.89 8.96
CA LYS A 149 0.40 -13.11 10.39
C LYS A 149 0.51 -11.78 11.13
N THR A 150 -0.30 -11.62 12.16
CA THR A 150 -0.36 -10.41 12.98
C THR A 150 -0.49 -10.79 14.46
N PRO A 151 0.63 -11.20 15.14
CA PRO A 151 0.60 -11.52 16.56
C PRO A 151 -0.02 -10.37 17.37
N GLU A 152 -0.59 -10.68 18.53
CA GLU A 152 -1.11 -9.67 19.45
C GLU A 152 -0.02 -8.65 19.80
N GLY A 153 -0.35 -7.36 19.73
CA GLY A 153 0.61 -6.26 19.87
C GLY A 153 1.35 -5.89 18.59
N SER A 154 0.99 -6.45 17.42
CA SER A 154 1.54 -6.01 16.14
C SER A 154 1.27 -4.53 15.87
N SER A 155 2.30 -3.81 15.41
CA SER A 155 2.16 -2.40 15.02
C SER A 155 1.13 -2.23 13.90
N PRO A 156 0.33 -1.15 13.95
CA PRO A 156 -0.63 -0.84 12.89
C PRO A 156 0.07 -0.44 11.59
N LEU A 157 -0.71 -0.32 10.51
CA LEU A 157 -0.33 0.45 9.33
C LEU A 157 -0.83 1.89 9.53
N ILE A 158 0.04 2.87 9.37
CA ILE A 158 -0.35 4.29 9.39
C ILE A 158 -0.35 4.80 7.95
N ILE A 159 -1.49 5.34 7.50
CA ILE A 159 -1.62 5.95 6.16
C ILE A 159 -2.09 7.39 6.34
N ASP A 160 -1.32 8.36 5.79
CA ASP A 160 -1.58 9.79 5.94
C ASP A 160 -1.83 10.23 7.40
N GLY A 161 -1.16 9.54 8.35
CA GLY A 161 -1.27 9.78 9.79
C GLY A 161 -2.47 9.11 10.46
N GLU A 162 -3.30 8.36 9.74
CA GLU A 162 -4.39 7.56 10.29
C GLU A 162 -3.94 6.13 10.56
N SER A 163 -4.17 5.65 11.77
CA SER A 163 -3.81 4.31 12.21
C SER A 163 -4.86 3.29 11.79
N ILE A 164 -4.44 2.26 11.07
CA ILE A 164 -5.29 1.16 10.64
C ILE A 164 -4.80 -0.12 11.32
N GLN A 165 -5.66 -0.71 12.14
CA GLN A 165 -5.36 -1.99 12.78
C GLN A 165 -5.34 -3.10 11.75
N VAL A 166 -4.29 -3.91 11.82
CA VAL A 166 -4.06 -5.03 10.91
C VAL A 166 -4.47 -6.35 11.56
N THR A 167 -5.06 -7.24 10.78
CA THR A 167 -5.46 -8.58 11.20
C THR A 167 -5.11 -9.60 10.14
N GLU A 168 -4.92 -10.84 10.53
CA GLU A 168 -4.64 -11.94 9.60
C GLU A 168 -5.76 -12.11 8.57
N GLY A 169 -5.41 -12.40 7.33
CA GLY A 169 -6.32 -12.52 6.20
C GLY A 169 -6.79 -11.20 5.60
N ARG A 170 -6.37 -10.05 6.16
CA ARG A 170 -6.80 -8.74 5.69
C ARG A 170 -5.94 -8.22 4.55
N LEU A 171 -6.59 -7.72 3.50
CA LEU A 171 -6.02 -6.94 2.43
C LEU A 171 -6.41 -5.47 2.63
N ILE A 172 -5.43 -4.58 2.61
CA ILE A 172 -5.63 -3.13 2.61
C ILE A 172 -5.10 -2.58 1.30
N LEU A 173 -5.97 -1.99 0.49
CA LEU A 173 -5.64 -1.31 -0.76
C LEU A 173 -5.71 0.20 -0.53
N PHE A 174 -4.73 0.95 -1.04
CA PHE A 174 -4.65 2.39 -0.89
C PHE A 174 -3.98 3.04 -2.09
N ALA A 175 -4.16 4.34 -2.27
CA ALA A 175 -3.55 5.05 -3.40
C ALA A 175 -2.01 5.10 -3.23
N GLY A 176 -1.26 4.78 -4.28
CA GLY A 176 0.20 4.66 -4.21
C GLY A 176 0.93 5.96 -3.84
N HIS A 177 0.29 7.12 -3.97
CA HIS A 177 0.84 8.41 -3.53
C HIS A 177 0.60 8.70 -2.04
N GLN A 178 -0.26 7.94 -1.34
CA GLN A 178 -0.49 8.13 0.09
C GLN A 178 0.76 7.74 0.88
N SER A 179 1.18 8.65 1.74
CA SER A 179 2.32 8.40 2.62
C SER A 179 1.93 7.43 3.72
N HIS A 180 2.75 6.41 3.93
CA HIS A 180 2.48 5.40 4.93
C HIS A 180 3.75 4.92 5.62
N GLU A 181 3.57 4.38 6.81
CA GLU A 181 4.64 3.85 7.65
C GLU A 181 4.13 2.72 8.55
N VAL A 182 5.08 1.98 9.10
CA VAL A 182 4.84 1.02 10.17
C VAL A 182 5.75 1.40 11.33
N PRO A 183 5.21 1.78 12.50
CA PRO A 183 5.99 2.01 13.69
C PRO A 183 6.82 0.78 14.07
N GLU A 184 7.90 1.00 14.81
CA GLU A 184 8.71 -0.11 15.34
C GLU A 184 7.84 -1.13 16.06
N CYS A 185 8.00 -2.40 15.70
CA CYS A 185 7.24 -3.49 16.28
C CYS A 185 7.80 -3.83 17.67
N GLU A 186 6.94 -3.85 18.68
CA GLU A 186 7.32 -4.28 20.03
C GLU A 186 7.55 -5.80 20.11
N ILE A 187 6.96 -6.53 19.17
CA ILE A 187 7.01 -8.00 19.08
C ILE A 187 7.45 -8.44 17.69
N SER A 188 8.02 -9.65 17.63
CA SER A 188 8.40 -10.30 16.38
C SER A 188 7.25 -11.10 15.77
N GLY A 189 7.31 -11.30 14.44
CA GLY A 189 6.46 -12.28 13.76
C GLY A 189 5.33 -11.69 12.92
N ARG A 190 5.21 -10.36 12.81
CA ARG A 190 4.30 -9.76 11.83
C ARG A 190 4.81 -10.05 10.43
N CYS A 191 3.96 -10.69 9.59
CA CYS A 191 4.29 -11.03 8.21
C CYS A 191 3.19 -10.55 7.26
N MET A 192 3.62 -10.01 6.12
CA MET A 192 2.70 -9.54 5.10
C MET A 192 3.31 -9.64 3.70
N ILE A 193 2.47 -9.62 2.69
CA ILE A 193 2.87 -9.38 1.30
C ILE A 193 2.44 -7.97 0.94
N ALA A 194 3.39 -7.15 0.53
CA ALA A 194 3.16 -5.82 -0.01
C ALA A 194 3.35 -5.83 -1.52
N GLY A 195 2.73 -4.87 -2.22
CA GLY A 195 2.93 -4.76 -3.65
C GLY A 195 2.25 -3.54 -4.24
N ASN A 196 2.44 -3.40 -5.55
CA ASN A 196 1.97 -2.28 -6.34
C ASN A 196 1.17 -2.78 -7.54
N ILE A 197 0.13 -2.04 -7.87
CA ILE A 197 -0.74 -2.31 -9.00
C ILE A 197 -0.58 -1.16 -10.00
N SER A 198 -0.45 -1.49 -11.26
CA SER A 198 -0.27 -0.53 -12.36
C SER A 198 -1.34 -0.69 -13.43
N TYR A 199 -1.41 0.27 -14.33
CA TYR A 199 -2.22 0.14 -15.54
C TYR A 199 -1.56 -0.85 -16.50
N LYS A 200 -2.36 -1.70 -17.14
CA LYS A 200 -1.88 -2.54 -18.25
C LYS A 200 -1.39 -1.64 -19.39
N GLY A 201 -0.22 -1.93 -19.92
CA GLY A 201 0.39 -1.17 -21.02
C GLY A 201 1.31 -0.02 -20.59
N VAL A 202 1.42 0.29 -19.27
CA VAL A 202 2.37 1.31 -18.77
C VAL A 202 3.66 0.69 -18.24
N THR A 203 3.69 -0.62 -18.00
CA THR A 203 4.82 -1.34 -17.37
C THR A 203 5.57 -2.27 -18.32
N ASP A 204 5.42 -2.11 -19.62
CA ASP A 204 6.24 -2.83 -20.59
C ASP A 204 7.52 -2.02 -20.90
N TRP A 205 8.28 -1.68 -19.81
CA TRP A 205 9.62 -1.08 -19.87
C TRP A 205 10.68 -2.14 -19.64
#